data_6eceb1adcdd1ff90d2da4ac5544c5d83
#
_entry.id   6eceb1adcdd1ff90d2da4ac5544c5d83
#
_cell.length_a   1.000
_cell.length_b   1.000
_cell.length_c   1.000
_cell.angle_alpha   90.00
_cell.angle_beta   90.00
_cell.angle_gamma   90.00
#
_symmetry.space_group_name_H-M   'P 1'
#
loop_
_entity.id
_entity.type
_entity.pdbx_description
1 polymer ?
#
loop_
_entity_poly.entity_id
_entity_poly.type
_entity_poly.pdbx_seq_one_letter_code
_entity_poly.pdbx_strand_id
1 'polypeptide(L)'
;MTRRPPRPTLFPYTTLFRSMEKNLKKVLVLGSGALKIGQAGEFDYSGSQALKALREEGIGSVLVNPNIATIQTSEGIADQVYFLPVTPYFVEEIIKKERPDGILLAFGGQTALNCGTELYQNGILQKYGVRVLGTSVEAIMYTEDRDLFVKKLDEIPMKTPKSHAVESMEDALKAAREIGYPVMVRSAYALGGLGSGICPDEEAFIKLAESSFTFSKQILVEESLKGWKEIEFEVIRDANDHCFTVASMEN
;
A
#
# COMPACT_ATOMS: atom_id res chain seq x y z
N MET A 1 13.59 34.38 -35.71
CA MET A 1 12.33 34.06 -34.95
C MET A 1 12.07 32.58 -35.05
N THR A 2 12.50 31.82 -34.09
CA THR A 2 12.29 30.35 -34.01
C THR A 2 10.96 30.10 -33.33
N ARG A 3 9.98 29.59 -34.09
CA ARG A 3 8.69 29.15 -33.56
C ARG A 3 8.91 27.98 -32.58
N ARG A 4 8.50 28.12 -31.33
CA ARG A 4 8.39 27.01 -30.40
C ARG A 4 7.45 25.95 -30.98
N PRO A 5 7.80 24.65 -30.93
CA PRO A 5 6.86 23.60 -31.31
C PRO A 5 5.61 23.67 -30.40
N PRO A 6 4.43 23.33 -30.92
CA PRO A 6 3.22 23.29 -30.11
C PRO A 6 3.42 22.30 -28.96
N ARG A 7 3.06 22.70 -27.74
CA ARG A 7 3.03 21.78 -26.58
C ARG A 7 2.13 20.61 -26.96
N PRO A 8 2.54 19.35 -26.74
CA PRO A 8 1.61 18.24 -26.89
C PRO A 8 0.43 18.53 -26.00
N THR A 9 -0.75 18.55 -26.58
CA THR A 9 -2.01 18.57 -25.83
C THR A 9 -2.06 17.27 -25.06
N LEU A 10 -1.63 17.31 -23.80
CA LEU A 10 -1.98 16.28 -22.84
C LEU A 10 -3.50 16.09 -22.95
N PHE A 11 -3.92 14.86 -23.20
CA PHE A 11 -5.32 14.49 -23.20
C PHE A 11 -6.01 15.17 -22.03
N PRO A 12 -7.16 15.82 -22.23
CA PRO A 12 -7.82 16.51 -21.16
C PRO A 12 -8.12 15.49 -20.06
N TYR A 13 -7.53 15.68 -18.89
CA TYR A 13 -7.75 14.89 -17.67
C TYR A 13 -9.23 14.57 -17.41
N THR A 14 -10.10 15.47 -17.83
CA THR A 14 -11.55 15.37 -17.71
C THR A 14 -12.18 14.23 -18.50
N THR A 15 -11.52 13.65 -19.50
CA THR A 15 -12.14 12.58 -20.32
C THR A 15 -11.91 11.21 -19.72
N LEU A 16 -10.79 10.99 -19.02
CA LEU A 16 -10.47 9.69 -18.35
C LEU A 16 -11.34 9.45 -17.11
N PHE A 17 -11.75 10.52 -16.40
CA PHE A 17 -12.58 10.40 -15.20
C PHE A 17 -14.10 10.54 -15.45
N ARG A 18 -14.54 10.96 -16.63
CA ARG A 18 -15.97 11.08 -16.94
C ARG A 18 -16.73 9.77 -17.03
N SER A 19 -16.06 8.61 -17.09
CA SER A 19 -16.69 7.31 -17.01
C SER A 19 -16.85 6.80 -15.57
N MET A 20 -16.26 7.47 -14.59
CA MET A 20 -16.49 7.14 -13.18
C MET A 20 -17.94 7.46 -12.82
N GLU A 21 -18.64 6.45 -12.40
CA GLU A 21 -20.05 6.39 -12.03
C GLU A 21 -20.64 7.72 -11.54
N LYS A 22 -21.67 8.19 -12.23
CA LYS A 22 -22.39 9.48 -12.02
C LYS A 22 -22.97 9.69 -10.62
N ASN A 23 -22.70 8.81 -9.64
CA ASN A 23 -23.34 8.81 -8.32
C ASN A 23 -22.39 8.94 -7.12
N LEU A 24 -21.12 9.25 -7.33
CA LEU A 24 -20.18 9.44 -6.22
C LEU A 24 -20.28 10.88 -5.70
N LYS A 25 -20.82 11.05 -4.50
CA LYS A 25 -21.04 12.38 -3.88
C LYS A 25 -20.11 12.64 -2.70
N LYS A 26 -19.77 11.61 -1.95
CA LYS A 26 -18.94 11.71 -0.73
C LYS A 26 -18.01 10.52 -0.60
N VAL A 27 -16.74 10.80 -0.32
CA VAL A 27 -15.70 9.80 -0.17
C VAL A 27 -15.01 9.94 1.19
N LEU A 28 -14.83 8.80 1.87
CA LEU A 28 -14.06 8.67 3.07
C LEU A 28 -12.62 8.32 2.71
N VAL A 29 -11.65 9.09 3.21
CA VAL A 29 -10.22 8.84 3.04
C VAL A 29 -9.64 8.42 4.38
N LEU A 30 -9.00 7.25 4.41
CA LEU A 30 -8.21 6.83 5.56
C LEU A 30 -6.81 7.42 5.43
N GLY A 31 -6.52 8.37 6.30
CA GLY A 31 -5.24 9.07 6.32
C GLY A 31 -4.13 8.29 7.02
N SER A 32 -2.95 8.90 7.05
CA SER A 32 -1.70 8.27 7.43
C SER A 32 -1.58 7.85 8.90
N GLY A 33 -2.44 8.36 9.77
CA GLY A 33 -2.37 8.01 11.19
C GLY A 33 -1.05 8.44 11.84
N ALA A 34 -0.63 7.71 12.87
CA ALA A 34 0.67 7.88 13.51
C ALA A 34 1.72 7.08 12.74
N LEU A 35 2.36 7.69 11.77
CA LEU A 35 3.43 7.08 10.97
C LEU A 35 4.81 7.33 11.58
N LYS A 36 5.75 6.46 11.24
CA LYS A 36 7.17 6.69 11.51
C LYS A 36 7.70 7.83 10.63
N ILE A 37 8.69 8.57 11.15
CA ILE A 37 9.45 9.57 10.37
C ILE A 37 9.98 8.90 9.09
N GLY A 38 9.74 9.53 7.94
CA GLY A 38 10.11 9.02 6.62
C GLY A 38 8.92 8.49 5.81
N GLN A 39 7.98 7.75 6.41
CA GLN A 39 6.74 7.34 5.74
C GLN A 39 5.70 8.48 5.70
N ALA A 40 5.78 9.39 6.67
CA ALA A 40 4.84 10.49 6.80
C ALA A 40 4.80 11.39 5.55
N GLY A 41 5.95 11.70 4.97
CA GLY A 41 6.05 12.62 3.82
C GLY A 41 5.36 12.07 2.56
N GLU A 42 5.51 10.79 2.28
CA GLU A 42 4.90 10.13 1.14
C GLU A 42 3.37 10.13 1.24
N PHE A 43 2.84 9.62 2.35
CA PHE A 43 1.40 9.53 2.54
C PHE A 43 0.73 10.88 2.77
N ASP A 44 1.42 11.84 3.40
CA ASP A 44 0.91 13.21 3.53
C ASP A 44 0.74 13.87 2.17
N TYR A 45 1.69 13.68 1.27
CA TYR A 45 1.58 14.22 -0.09
C TYR A 45 0.48 13.52 -0.88
N SER A 46 0.51 12.19 -0.98
CA SER A 46 -0.45 11.43 -1.78
C SER A 46 -1.88 11.60 -1.28
N GLY A 47 -2.12 11.58 0.03
CA GLY A 47 -3.43 11.81 0.62
C GLY A 47 -3.94 13.22 0.42
N SER A 48 -3.08 14.23 0.51
CA SER A 48 -3.45 15.62 0.22
C SER A 48 -3.79 15.82 -1.25
N GLN A 49 -3.09 15.18 -2.17
CA GLN A 49 -3.41 15.20 -3.60
C GLN A 49 -4.74 14.49 -3.90
N ALA A 50 -5.03 13.36 -3.22
CA ALA A 50 -6.31 12.68 -3.35
C ALA A 50 -7.48 13.59 -2.90
N LEU A 51 -7.36 14.25 -1.75
CA LEU A 51 -8.36 15.19 -1.24
C LEU A 51 -8.55 16.39 -2.20
N LYS A 52 -7.45 16.89 -2.76
CA LYS A 52 -7.50 17.95 -3.78
C LYS A 52 -8.23 17.48 -5.04
N ALA A 53 -7.92 16.27 -5.53
CA ALA A 53 -8.57 15.71 -6.71
C ALA A 53 -10.08 15.50 -6.48
N LEU A 54 -10.51 15.01 -5.33
CA LEU A 54 -11.92 14.89 -4.96
C LEU A 54 -12.63 16.23 -5.03
N ARG A 55 -12.00 17.28 -4.50
CA ARG A 55 -12.54 18.65 -4.55
C ARG A 55 -12.66 19.18 -5.98
N GLU A 56 -11.65 18.97 -6.82
CA GLU A 56 -11.65 19.40 -8.22
C GLU A 56 -12.76 18.71 -9.02
N GLU A 57 -13.14 17.47 -8.64
CA GLU A 57 -14.27 16.73 -9.21
C GLU A 57 -15.62 17.05 -8.55
N GLY A 58 -15.65 17.94 -7.57
CA GLY A 58 -16.88 18.32 -6.85
C GLY A 58 -17.42 17.21 -5.92
N ILE A 59 -16.55 16.31 -5.47
CA ILE A 59 -16.89 15.20 -4.58
C ILE A 59 -16.53 15.59 -3.14
N GLY A 60 -17.51 15.50 -2.24
CA GLY A 60 -17.30 15.77 -0.82
C GLY A 60 -16.31 14.78 -0.18
N SER A 61 -15.43 15.29 0.66
CA SER A 61 -14.35 14.52 1.27
C SER A 61 -14.46 14.47 2.80
N VAL A 62 -14.31 13.28 3.35
CA VAL A 62 -14.18 13.03 4.79
C VAL A 62 -12.84 12.39 5.05
N LEU A 63 -12.03 12.95 5.93
CA LEU A 63 -10.71 12.43 6.30
C LEU A 63 -10.73 11.91 7.74
N VAL A 64 -10.16 10.72 7.95
CA VAL A 64 -9.83 10.20 9.28
C VAL A 64 -8.33 10.17 9.44
N ASN A 65 -7.78 11.00 10.33
CA ASN A 65 -6.35 11.04 10.60
C ASN A 65 -6.11 11.57 12.01
N PRO A 66 -5.53 10.81 12.93
CA PRO A 66 -5.25 11.27 14.30
C PRO A 66 -4.12 12.30 14.37
N ASN A 67 -3.33 12.48 13.33
CA ASN A 67 -2.22 13.41 13.31
C ASN A 67 -2.71 14.83 13.02
N ILE A 68 -2.53 15.73 14.00
CA ILE A 68 -2.90 17.14 13.88
C ILE A 68 -1.83 18.00 13.18
N ALA A 69 -0.64 17.45 12.95
CA ALA A 69 0.50 18.18 12.41
C ALA A 69 0.86 17.72 10.98
N THR A 70 -0.14 17.49 10.16
CA THR A 70 0.03 17.07 8.75
C THR A 70 -0.72 17.99 7.82
N ILE A 71 -0.25 18.08 6.57
CA ILE A 71 -0.94 18.83 5.51
C ILE A 71 -2.35 18.27 5.27
N GLN A 72 -2.54 16.96 5.35
CA GLN A 72 -3.85 16.33 5.15
C GLN A 72 -4.93 16.91 6.07
N THR A 73 -4.60 17.21 7.31
CA THR A 73 -5.53 17.71 8.33
C THR A 73 -5.60 19.24 8.41
N SER A 74 -4.85 19.93 7.56
CA SER A 74 -4.87 21.39 7.50
C SER A 74 -6.24 21.89 7.03
N GLU A 75 -6.60 23.08 7.52
CA GLU A 75 -7.86 23.75 7.16
C GLU A 75 -8.01 23.87 5.66
N GLY A 76 -9.20 23.52 5.17
CA GLY A 76 -9.54 23.64 3.76
C GLY A 76 -8.95 22.54 2.87
N ILE A 77 -8.29 21.49 3.36
CA ILE A 77 -7.83 20.35 2.56
C ILE A 77 -8.96 19.34 2.38
N ALA A 78 -9.56 18.82 3.46
CA ALA A 78 -10.78 18.01 3.41
C ALA A 78 -12.00 18.84 3.85
N ASP A 79 -13.20 18.46 3.41
CA ASP A 79 -14.44 19.14 3.84
C ASP A 79 -14.75 18.83 5.31
N GLN A 80 -14.47 17.61 5.75
CA GLN A 80 -14.64 17.17 7.14
C GLN A 80 -13.43 16.35 7.59
N VAL A 81 -12.85 16.70 8.74
CA VAL A 81 -11.72 15.98 9.34
C VAL A 81 -12.15 15.39 10.69
N TYR A 82 -11.81 14.11 10.89
CA TYR A 82 -11.93 13.40 12.15
C TYR A 82 -10.55 13.06 12.70
N PHE A 83 -10.18 13.69 13.81
CA PHE A 83 -8.94 13.43 14.55
C PHE A 83 -9.11 12.19 15.47
N LEU A 84 -9.38 11.05 14.83
CA LEU A 84 -9.64 9.79 15.52
C LEU A 84 -8.67 8.71 15.01
N PRO A 85 -8.36 7.69 15.83
CA PRO A 85 -7.57 6.55 15.40
C PRO A 85 -8.16 5.86 14.18
N VAL A 86 -7.31 5.47 13.24
CA VAL A 86 -7.70 4.69 12.06
C VAL A 86 -7.87 3.23 12.46
N THR A 87 -9.00 2.93 13.11
CA THR A 87 -9.38 1.58 13.53
C THR A 87 -10.80 1.27 13.06
N PRO A 88 -11.15 -0.02 12.86
CA PRO A 88 -12.46 -0.41 12.36
C PRO A 88 -13.63 0.17 13.19
N TYR A 89 -13.50 0.22 14.50
CA TYR A 89 -14.52 0.79 15.38
C TYR A 89 -14.82 2.26 15.07
N PHE A 90 -13.80 3.12 15.08
CA PHE A 90 -14.01 4.55 14.81
C PHE A 90 -14.43 4.81 13.38
N VAL A 91 -13.86 4.08 12.43
CA VAL A 91 -14.21 4.23 11.01
C VAL A 91 -15.66 3.79 10.76
N GLU A 92 -16.14 2.71 11.40
CA GLU A 92 -17.56 2.33 11.31
C GLU A 92 -18.48 3.43 11.87
N GLU A 93 -18.15 4.04 13.00
CA GLU A 93 -18.94 5.15 13.56
C GLU A 93 -19.00 6.36 12.64
N ILE A 94 -17.87 6.66 11.97
CA ILE A 94 -17.83 7.73 10.97
C ILE A 94 -18.67 7.37 9.73
N ILE A 95 -18.58 6.13 9.25
CA ILE A 95 -19.42 5.64 8.15
C ILE A 95 -20.92 5.78 8.48
N LYS A 96 -21.33 5.43 9.70
CA LYS A 96 -22.72 5.59 10.16
C LYS A 96 -23.18 7.04 10.10
N LYS A 97 -22.32 7.96 10.51
CA LYS A 97 -22.62 9.38 10.59
C LYS A 97 -22.57 10.06 9.22
N GLU A 98 -21.51 9.84 8.48
CA GLU A 98 -21.22 10.58 7.24
C GLU A 98 -21.86 9.98 6.00
N ARG A 99 -22.18 8.68 6.02
CA ARG A 99 -22.79 7.94 4.91
C ARG A 99 -22.05 8.15 3.59
N PRO A 100 -20.73 7.88 3.52
CA PRO A 100 -19.98 8.03 2.28
C PRO A 100 -20.41 6.98 1.25
N ASP A 101 -20.32 7.34 -0.03
CA ASP A 101 -20.56 6.42 -1.15
C ASP A 101 -19.37 5.48 -1.40
N GLY A 102 -18.18 5.95 -1.02
CA GLY A 102 -16.94 5.20 -1.21
C GLY A 102 -15.87 5.50 -0.16
N ILE A 103 -14.87 4.62 -0.12
CA ILE A 103 -13.71 4.71 0.77
C ILE A 103 -12.41 4.50 0.00
N LEU A 104 -11.41 5.31 0.31
CA LEU A 104 -10.03 5.20 -0.20
C LEU A 104 -9.12 4.68 0.91
N LEU A 105 -8.40 3.57 0.64
CA LEU A 105 -7.58 2.86 1.62
C LEU A 105 -6.07 3.10 1.46
N ALA A 106 -5.62 3.54 0.28
CA ALA A 106 -4.20 3.57 -0.08
C ALA A 106 -3.43 4.83 0.37
N PHE A 107 -4.06 5.74 1.12
CA PHE A 107 -3.47 7.04 1.48
C PHE A 107 -3.04 7.17 2.94
N GLY A 108 -2.99 6.06 3.66
CA GLY A 108 -2.66 6.03 5.08
C GLY A 108 -1.69 4.92 5.48
N GLY A 109 -0.98 4.35 4.51
CA GLY A 109 -0.02 3.26 4.74
C GLY A 109 -0.68 2.00 5.31
N GLN A 110 0.13 1.13 5.91
CA GLN A 110 -0.30 -0.17 6.41
C GLN A 110 -1.47 -0.10 7.39
N THR A 111 -1.52 0.94 8.23
CA THR A 111 -2.62 1.12 9.18
C THR A 111 -3.97 1.27 8.48
N ALA A 112 -4.02 2.06 7.40
CA ALA A 112 -5.24 2.26 6.63
C ALA A 112 -5.61 1.00 5.83
N LEU A 113 -4.64 0.33 5.22
CA LEU A 113 -4.85 -0.93 4.49
C LEU A 113 -5.40 -2.02 5.42
N ASN A 114 -4.81 -2.23 6.58
CA ASN A 114 -5.28 -3.20 7.57
C ASN A 114 -6.69 -2.88 8.06
N CYS A 115 -6.95 -1.62 8.39
CA CYS A 115 -8.27 -1.16 8.82
C CYS A 115 -9.33 -1.41 7.72
N GLY A 116 -9.03 -1.05 6.47
CA GLY A 116 -9.92 -1.25 5.34
C GLY A 116 -10.21 -2.73 5.05
N THR A 117 -9.18 -3.57 5.12
CA THR A 117 -9.28 -5.02 4.94
C THR A 117 -10.18 -5.63 6.03
N GLU A 118 -10.00 -5.24 7.30
CA GLU A 118 -10.83 -5.71 8.41
C GLU A 118 -12.29 -5.26 8.29
N LEU A 119 -12.54 -4.00 7.91
CA LEU A 119 -13.89 -3.48 7.63
C LEU A 119 -14.60 -4.28 6.53
N TYR A 120 -13.86 -4.65 5.48
CA TYR A 120 -14.37 -5.44 4.37
C TYR A 120 -14.68 -6.87 4.80
N GLN A 121 -13.74 -7.56 5.46
CA GLN A 121 -13.89 -8.94 5.93
C GLN A 121 -15.02 -9.09 6.94
N ASN A 122 -15.22 -8.10 7.80
CA ASN A 122 -16.32 -8.08 8.78
C ASN A 122 -17.67 -7.66 8.16
N GLY A 123 -17.75 -7.44 6.85
CA GLY A 123 -18.98 -7.08 6.15
C GLY A 123 -19.48 -5.66 6.44
N ILE A 124 -18.69 -4.81 7.09
CA ILE A 124 -19.10 -3.45 7.48
C ILE A 124 -19.32 -2.57 6.24
N LEU A 125 -18.40 -2.64 5.27
CA LEU A 125 -18.52 -1.84 4.04
C LEU A 125 -19.79 -2.23 3.26
N GLN A 126 -20.08 -3.52 3.13
CA GLN A 126 -21.28 -4.04 2.47
C GLN A 126 -22.56 -3.63 3.22
N LYS A 127 -22.56 -3.72 4.56
CA LYS A 127 -23.69 -3.34 5.42
C LYS A 127 -24.14 -1.89 5.20
N TYR A 128 -23.19 -0.98 4.97
CA TYR A 128 -23.49 0.43 4.78
C TYR A 128 -23.48 0.87 3.31
N GLY A 129 -23.23 -0.04 2.37
CA GLY A 129 -23.18 0.24 0.94
C GLY A 129 -21.99 1.10 0.51
N VAL A 130 -20.87 1.03 1.26
CA VAL A 130 -19.65 1.80 0.98
C VAL A 130 -18.77 1.01 0.02
N ARG A 131 -18.42 1.60 -1.11
CA ARG A 131 -17.57 0.96 -2.12
C ARG A 131 -16.11 1.26 -1.86
N VAL A 132 -15.24 0.26 -1.99
CA VAL A 132 -13.80 0.49 -2.02
C VAL A 132 -13.43 1.08 -3.38
N LEU A 133 -12.77 2.22 -3.36
CA LEU A 133 -12.32 2.95 -4.55
C LEU A 133 -10.81 2.75 -4.75
N GLY A 134 -10.39 2.67 -5.99
CA GLY A 134 -9.00 2.37 -6.35
C GLY A 134 -8.71 0.86 -6.27
N THR A 135 -7.61 0.48 -5.64
CA THR A 135 -7.19 -0.92 -5.50
C THR A 135 -8.20 -1.72 -4.65
N SER A 136 -8.66 -2.86 -5.17
CA SER A 136 -9.62 -3.71 -4.45
C SER A 136 -8.99 -4.35 -3.21
N VAL A 137 -9.83 -4.73 -2.24
CA VAL A 137 -9.34 -5.38 -1.01
C VAL A 137 -8.70 -6.73 -1.33
N GLU A 138 -9.24 -7.46 -2.29
CA GLU A 138 -8.65 -8.72 -2.75
C GLU A 138 -7.22 -8.50 -3.31
N ALA A 139 -7.02 -7.46 -4.12
CA ALA A 139 -5.69 -7.14 -4.63
C ALA A 139 -4.74 -6.72 -3.50
N ILE A 140 -5.22 -5.93 -2.53
CA ILE A 140 -4.44 -5.58 -1.33
C ILE A 140 -4.03 -6.84 -0.57
N MET A 141 -4.95 -7.79 -0.34
CA MET A 141 -4.64 -9.05 0.35
C MET A 141 -3.60 -9.87 -0.40
N TYR A 142 -3.68 -9.96 -1.74
CA TYR A 142 -2.69 -10.68 -2.55
C TYR A 142 -1.32 -10.02 -2.52
N THR A 143 -1.23 -8.70 -2.43
CA THR A 143 0.05 -7.99 -2.44
C THR A 143 0.69 -7.89 -1.05
N GLU A 144 -0.11 -7.89 0.01
CA GLU A 144 0.39 -7.83 1.38
C GLU A 144 0.82 -9.20 1.93
N ASP A 145 0.16 -10.27 1.50
CA ASP A 145 0.51 -11.65 1.87
C ASP A 145 1.48 -12.23 0.86
N ARG A 146 2.70 -12.52 1.30
CA ARG A 146 3.78 -12.99 0.42
C ARG A 146 3.52 -14.35 -0.20
N ASP A 147 2.88 -15.26 0.53
CA ASP A 147 2.55 -16.59 0.01
C ASP A 147 1.47 -16.48 -1.06
N LEU A 148 0.47 -15.62 -0.83
CA LEU A 148 -0.57 -15.36 -1.82
C LEU A 148 0.01 -14.62 -3.03
N PHE A 149 0.95 -13.70 -2.81
CA PHE A 149 1.63 -12.97 -3.89
C PHE A 149 2.42 -13.91 -4.80
N VAL A 150 3.25 -14.78 -4.23
CA VAL A 150 4.03 -15.77 -5.00
C VAL A 150 3.10 -16.70 -5.78
N LYS A 151 2.08 -17.27 -5.12
CA LYS A 151 1.08 -18.11 -5.80
C LYS A 151 0.39 -17.40 -6.96
N LYS A 152 0.13 -16.09 -6.80
CA LYS A 152 -0.50 -15.30 -7.86
C LYS A 152 0.46 -15.03 -9.02
N LEU A 153 1.74 -14.84 -8.74
CA LEU A 153 2.78 -14.70 -9.76
C LEU A 153 3.08 -16.03 -10.49
N ASP A 154 2.91 -17.16 -9.82
CA ASP A 154 3.06 -18.48 -10.45
C ASP A 154 1.99 -18.76 -11.54
N GLU A 155 0.86 -18.04 -11.51
CA GLU A 155 -0.16 -18.12 -12.58
C GLU A 155 0.31 -17.48 -13.89
N ILE A 156 1.37 -16.69 -13.86
CA ILE A 156 1.96 -16.01 -15.03
C ILE A 156 3.45 -16.39 -15.14
N PRO A 157 4.07 -16.36 -16.34
CA PRO A 157 5.46 -16.76 -16.52
C PRO A 157 6.45 -15.72 -15.95
N MET A 158 6.30 -15.36 -14.69
CA MET A 158 7.19 -14.45 -13.99
C MET A 158 8.10 -15.21 -13.04
N LYS A 159 9.37 -14.80 -13.00
CA LYS A 159 10.33 -15.35 -12.03
C LYS A 159 10.30 -14.52 -10.75
N THR A 160 10.10 -15.20 -9.64
CA THR A 160 10.29 -14.63 -8.29
C THR A 160 11.62 -15.10 -7.71
N PRO A 161 12.25 -14.33 -6.81
CA PRO A 161 13.37 -14.83 -6.02
C PRO A 161 12.95 -16.08 -5.27
N LYS A 162 13.83 -17.07 -5.17
CA LYS A 162 13.57 -18.22 -4.31
C LYS A 162 13.35 -17.74 -2.88
N SER A 163 12.27 -18.19 -2.26
CA SER A 163 11.88 -17.73 -0.91
C SER A 163 11.23 -18.88 -0.15
N HIS A 164 11.58 -19.02 1.13
CA HIS A 164 10.99 -19.97 2.06
C HIS A 164 10.57 -19.25 3.34
N ALA A 165 9.29 -19.39 3.69
CA ALA A 165 8.78 -18.98 5.00
C ALA A 165 9.05 -20.12 6.00
N VAL A 166 9.73 -19.82 7.10
CA VAL A 166 10.18 -20.81 8.08
C VAL A 166 9.90 -20.35 9.51
N GLU A 167 9.62 -21.30 10.39
CA GLU A 167 9.25 -21.06 11.79
C GLU A 167 10.26 -21.69 12.78
N SER A 168 11.27 -22.37 12.26
CA SER A 168 12.33 -22.98 13.07
C SER A 168 13.71 -22.66 12.51
N MET A 169 14.73 -22.67 13.39
CA MET A 169 16.12 -22.48 12.99
C MET A 169 16.61 -23.63 12.09
N GLU A 170 16.13 -24.85 12.30
CA GLU A 170 16.48 -26.00 11.48
C GLU A 170 16.01 -25.83 10.05
N ASP A 171 14.72 -25.46 9.86
CA ASP A 171 14.16 -25.20 8.54
C ASP A 171 14.81 -23.97 7.88
N ALA A 172 15.15 -22.96 8.67
CA ALA A 172 15.84 -21.76 8.19
C ALA A 172 17.22 -22.09 7.61
N LEU A 173 18.01 -22.89 8.30
CA LEU A 173 19.32 -23.35 7.82
C LEU A 173 19.21 -24.22 6.58
N LYS A 174 18.21 -25.11 6.54
CA LYS A 174 17.93 -25.94 5.36
C LYS A 174 17.59 -25.05 4.16
N ALA A 175 16.68 -24.10 4.33
CA ALA A 175 16.30 -23.16 3.28
C ALA A 175 17.48 -22.33 2.78
N ALA A 176 18.31 -21.79 3.69
CA ALA A 176 19.49 -21.01 3.31
C ALA A 176 20.51 -21.81 2.50
N ARG A 177 20.74 -23.08 2.87
CA ARG A 177 21.64 -23.99 2.12
C ARG A 177 21.08 -24.39 0.76
N GLU A 178 19.77 -24.54 0.65
CA GLU A 178 19.08 -24.86 -0.62
C GLU A 178 19.13 -23.68 -1.58
N ILE A 179 18.94 -22.46 -1.10
CA ILE A 179 19.01 -21.22 -1.90
C ILE A 179 20.46 -20.94 -2.30
N GLY A 180 21.40 -21.10 -1.36
CA GLY A 180 22.82 -20.75 -1.51
C GLY A 180 23.10 -19.30 -1.11
N TYR A 181 24.24 -19.12 -0.39
CA TYR A 181 24.67 -17.78 0.04
C TYR A 181 25.19 -16.91 -1.12
N PRO A 182 24.99 -15.58 -1.06
CA PRO A 182 24.34 -14.82 -0.01
C PRO A 182 22.81 -14.95 -0.02
N VAL A 183 22.20 -14.97 1.17
CA VAL A 183 20.74 -14.96 1.34
C VAL A 183 20.28 -13.71 2.03
N MET A 184 19.01 -13.34 1.81
CA MET A 184 18.31 -12.28 2.53
C MET A 184 17.41 -12.90 3.60
N VAL A 185 17.50 -12.40 4.83
CA VAL A 185 16.55 -12.72 5.90
C VAL A 185 15.61 -11.55 6.09
N ARG A 186 14.31 -11.84 6.21
CA ARG A 186 13.29 -10.85 6.57
C ARG A 186 12.40 -11.39 7.68
N SER A 187 12.23 -10.62 8.74
CA SER A 187 11.22 -10.91 9.75
C SER A 187 9.82 -10.66 9.17
N ALA A 188 8.91 -11.60 9.34
CA ALA A 188 7.51 -11.38 9.03
C ALA A 188 6.98 -10.26 9.95
N TYR A 189 6.25 -9.31 9.38
CA TYR A 189 5.63 -8.19 10.12
C TYR A 189 6.58 -7.17 10.77
N ALA A 190 7.88 -7.23 10.52
CA ALA A 190 8.83 -6.23 11.03
C ALA A 190 8.84 -4.99 10.15
N LEU A 191 8.37 -3.86 10.70
CA LEU A 191 8.46 -2.55 10.07
C LEU A 191 9.87 -1.96 10.28
N GLY A 192 10.44 -1.40 9.21
CA GLY A 192 11.69 -0.64 9.30
C GLY A 192 12.97 -1.48 9.35
N GLY A 193 12.95 -2.70 8.80
CA GLY A 193 14.15 -3.52 8.62
C GLY A 193 14.72 -4.17 9.89
N LEU A 194 14.03 -4.08 11.03
CA LEU A 194 14.41 -4.78 12.25
C LEU A 194 14.39 -6.30 12.03
N GLY A 195 15.51 -6.98 12.30
CA GLY A 195 15.64 -8.41 12.06
C GLY A 195 15.69 -8.78 10.58
N SER A 196 16.05 -7.87 9.68
CA SER A 196 16.22 -8.13 8.25
C SER A 196 17.62 -7.75 7.80
N GLY A 197 18.19 -8.52 6.87
CA GLY A 197 19.51 -8.25 6.36
C GLY A 197 20.03 -9.29 5.40
N ILE A 198 21.11 -8.95 4.71
CA ILE A 198 21.81 -9.86 3.80
C ILE A 198 22.90 -10.61 4.56
N CYS A 199 22.87 -11.93 4.47
CA CYS A 199 23.82 -12.83 5.10
C CYS A 199 24.76 -13.39 4.02
N PRO A 200 26.03 -13.02 4.03
CA PRO A 200 27.01 -13.49 3.03
C PRO A 200 27.36 -14.96 3.23
N ASP A 201 27.23 -15.50 4.43
CA ASP A 201 27.60 -16.84 4.84
C ASP A 201 26.69 -17.39 5.96
N GLU A 202 26.93 -18.64 6.34
CA GLU A 202 26.12 -19.34 7.34
C GLU A 202 26.30 -18.73 8.75
N GLU A 203 27.48 -18.24 9.10
CA GLU A 203 27.71 -17.64 10.43
C GLU A 203 26.93 -16.36 10.61
N ALA A 204 26.95 -15.48 9.62
CA ALA A 204 26.16 -14.26 9.61
C ALA A 204 24.65 -14.57 9.61
N PHE A 205 24.24 -15.62 8.88
CA PHE A 205 22.86 -16.08 8.83
C PHE A 205 22.34 -16.54 10.18
N ILE A 206 23.10 -17.38 10.89
CA ILE A 206 22.69 -17.90 12.22
C ILE A 206 22.46 -16.75 13.18
N LYS A 207 23.40 -15.81 13.28
CA LYS A 207 23.29 -14.64 14.17
C LYS A 207 22.06 -13.78 13.88
N LEU A 208 21.78 -13.54 12.60
CA LEU A 208 20.63 -12.73 12.22
C LEU A 208 19.31 -13.47 12.40
N ALA A 209 19.25 -14.75 12.04
CA ALA A 209 18.05 -15.57 12.17
C ALA A 209 17.65 -15.76 13.65
N GLU A 210 18.61 -16.03 14.54
CA GLU A 210 18.37 -16.08 15.99
C GLU A 210 17.77 -14.76 16.50
N SER A 211 18.36 -13.64 16.13
CA SER A 211 17.81 -12.32 16.48
C SER A 211 16.40 -12.12 15.91
N SER A 212 16.17 -12.50 14.67
CA SER A 212 14.87 -12.32 13.99
C SER A 212 13.76 -13.15 14.64
N PHE A 213 14.05 -14.36 15.07
CA PHE A 213 13.11 -15.22 15.80
C PHE A 213 12.74 -14.69 17.19
N THR A 214 13.50 -13.75 17.77
CA THR A 214 13.10 -13.09 19.03
C THR A 214 11.94 -12.13 18.84
N PHE A 215 11.76 -11.60 17.62
CA PHE A 215 10.75 -10.60 17.28
C PHE A 215 9.57 -11.16 16.47
N SER A 216 9.79 -12.27 15.77
CA SER A 216 8.79 -12.88 14.90
C SER A 216 8.83 -14.40 15.01
N LYS A 217 7.66 -15.04 15.04
CA LYS A 217 7.55 -16.52 14.98
C LYS A 217 7.95 -17.07 13.63
N GLN A 218 7.85 -16.27 12.57
CA GLN A 218 8.15 -16.67 11.20
C GLN A 218 9.14 -15.68 10.60
N ILE A 219 10.13 -16.20 9.89
CA ILE A 219 11.05 -15.43 9.06
C ILE A 219 11.01 -15.93 7.62
N LEU A 220 11.38 -15.05 6.69
CA LEU A 220 11.60 -15.40 5.30
C LEU A 220 13.10 -15.51 5.02
N VAL A 221 13.48 -16.57 4.35
CA VAL A 221 14.83 -16.78 3.81
C VAL A 221 14.71 -16.69 2.30
N GLU A 222 15.35 -15.70 1.70
CA GLU A 222 15.19 -15.35 0.29
C GLU A 222 16.53 -15.29 -0.44
N GLU A 223 16.50 -15.54 -1.73
CA GLU A 223 17.62 -15.27 -2.63
C GLU A 223 18.01 -13.78 -2.57
N SER A 224 19.29 -13.50 -2.42
CA SER A 224 19.78 -12.13 -2.37
C SER A 224 19.87 -11.55 -3.78
N LEU A 225 19.14 -10.46 -4.02
CA LEU A 225 19.21 -9.68 -5.27
C LEU A 225 20.19 -8.50 -5.19
N LYS A 226 21.14 -8.53 -4.25
CA LYS A 226 22.13 -7.45 -4.11
C LYS A 226 22.91 -7.26 -5.42
N GLY A 227 22.90 -6.03 -5.90
CA GLY A 227 23.57 -5.63 -7.15
C GLY A 227 22.68 -5.77 -8.40
N TRP A 228 21.45 -6.23 -8.25
CA TRP A 228 20.47 -6.13 -9.31
C TRP A 228 19.96 -4.69 -9.42
N LYS A 229 19.50 -4.36 -10.62
CA LYS A 229 18.82 -3.08 -10.87
C LYS A 229 17.38 -3.19 -10.41
N GLU A 230 16.93 -2.26 -9.56
CA GLU A 230 15.56 -2.14 -9.12
C GLU A 230 14.85 -1.09 -9.97
N ILE A 231 13.73 -1.48 -10.59
CA ILE A 231 12.92 -0.60 -11.42
C ILE A 231 11.46 -0.74 -10.97
N GLU A 232 10.86 0.37 -10.64
CA GLU A 232 9.45 0.47 -10.32
C GLU A 232 8.65 1.01 -11.51
N PHE A 233 7.39 0.61 -11.60
CA PHE A 233 6.44 1.13 -12.58
C PHE A 233 5.16 1.57 -11.87
N GLU A 234 4.77 2.82 -12.11
CA GLU A 234 3.44 3.29 -11.75
C GLU A 234 2.44 2.83 -12.79
N VAL A 235 1.48 2.01 -12.38
CA VAL A 235 0.48 1.41 -13.25
C VAL A 235 -0.92 1.81 -12.82
N ILE A 236 -1.69 2.35 -13.75
CA ILE A 236 -3.11 2.67 -13.55
C ILE A 236 -3.97 1.73 -14.40
N ARG A 237 -5.04 1.22 -13.81
CA ARG A 237 -6.06 0.42 -14.49
C ARG A 237 -7.43 1.02 -14.24
N ASP A 238 -8.19 1.27 -15.31
CA ASP A 238 -9.53 1.81 -15.21
C ASP A 238 -10.61 0.72 -15.11
N ALA A 239 -11.86 1.14 -14.91
CA ALA A 239 -13.00 0.21 -14.79
C ALA A 239 -13.34 -0.52 -16.11
N ASN A 240 -12.81 -0.08 -17.25
CA ASN A 240 -12.96 -0.73 -18.55
C ASN A 240 -11.79 -1.65 -18.90
N ASP A 241 -10.91 -1.91 -17.94
CA ASP A 241 -9.73 -2.75 -18.11
C ASP A 241 -8.62 -2.16 -18.99
N HIS A 242 -8.61 -0.84 -19.16
CA HIS A 242 -7.47 -0.18 -19.79
C HIS A 242 -6.35 -0.04 -18.78
N CYS A 243 -5.17 -0.52 -19.13
CA CYS A 243 -3.99 -0.50 -18.27
C CYS A 243 -2.92 0.41 -18.87
N PHE A 244 -2.37 1.30 -18.06
CA PHE A 244 -1.33 2.25 -18.46
C PHE A 244 -0.14 2.19 -17.51
N THR A 245 1.05 2.12 -18.07
CA THR A 245 2.27 2.46 -17.33
C THR A 245 2.47 3.97 -17.43
N VAL A 246 2.31 4.65 -16.30
CA VAL A 246 2.37 6.13 -16.24
C VAL A 246 3.81 6.62 -16.15
N ALA A 247 4.61 5.93 -15.35
CA ALA A 247 6.00 6.26 -15.10
C ALA A 247 6.81 5.00 -14.80
N SER A 248 8.11 5.08 -15.00
CA SER A 248 9.10 4.13 -14.50
C SER A 248 10.15 4.88 -13.69
N MET A 249 10.57 4.30 -12.58
CA MET A 249 11.59 4.85 -11.69
C MET A 249 12.66 3.79 -11.44
N GLU A 250 13.90 4.23 -11.32
CA GLU A 250 15.02 3.42 -10.87
C GLU A 250 15.32 3.80 -9.41
N ASN A 251 15.33 2.82 -8.53
CA ASN A 251 15.67 2.97 -7.11
C ASN A 251 17.12 2.64 -6.84
#